data_786ad87d0f127da904f1e05a7d02663d
#
_entry.id   786ad87d0f127da904f1e05a7d02663d
#
_cell.length_a   1.000
_cell.length_b   1.000
_cell.length_c   1.000
_cell.angle_alpha   90.00
_cell.angle_beta   90.00
_cell.angle_gamma   90.00
#
_symmetry.space_group_name_H-M   'P 1'
#
loop_
_entity.id
_entity.type
_entity.pdbx_description
1 polymer ?
#
loop_
_entity_poly.entity_id
_entity_poly.type
_entity_poly.pdbx_seq_one_letter_code
_entity_poly.pdbx_strand_id
1 'polypeptide(L)'
;MTVVAGYRSGKVGLSGLHLAVRLARTLETSLTVATIVPRPWLARVDAEYEDWADHLAADSANEARRYLYNLANGIEVNYFYRAHRSVSSGLIEAVEELDGQILVLGSLPSGGRGQVVIGSTADWLQHASPVPVAISPPRYRSYTGRLTRLTCAYSATPESVEVVRRCFQFAERLGAPVRVLTFAVRGKTMYPPEVGMDVEDAILEAWASQAHEILAALKTEGVVGEDVVLEVVSGHSWQEVLDKTDWEDGEMLAVGSSSRGEIRRVFLGSHSGKIIRNSPVPVMVLPR
;
A
#
# COMPACT_ATOMS: atom_id res chain seq x y z
N MET A 1 5.82 -20.00 -1.94
CA MET A 1 5.77 -18.50 -1.95
C MET A 1 4.63 -18.04 -2.83
N THR A 2 3.77 -17.11 -2.38
CA THR A 2 2.61 -16.61 -3.14
C THR A 2 2.32 -15.14 -2.81
N VAL A 3 1.63 -14.43 -3.72
CA VAL A 3 0.96 -13.16 -3.41
C VAL A 3 -0.41 -13.46 -2.82
N VAL A 4 -0.72 -12.96 -1.63
CA VAL A 4 -2.00 -13.18 -0.96
C VAL A 4 -2.91 -11.97 -1.18
N ALA A 5 -4.07 -12.15 -1.80
CA ALA A 5 -5.07 -11.10 -1.99
C ALA A 5 -6.24 -11.29 -1.04
N GLY A 6 -6.43 -10.38 -0.10
CA GLY A 6 -7.63 -10.35 0.74
C GLY A 6 -8.85 -9.93 -0.09
N TYR A 7 -9.81 -10.84 -0.26
CA TYR A 7 -10.99 -10.63 -1.10
C TYR A 7 -12.26 -11.19 -0.47
N ARG A 8 -13.38 -10.49 -0.69
CA ARG A 8 -14.71 -10.95 -0.34
C ARG A 8 -15.70 -10.48 -1.40
N SER A 9 -16.59 -11.38 -1.86
CA SER A 9 -17.61 -11.09 -2.86
C SER A 9 -18.51 -9.89 -2.50
N GLY A 10 -19.02 -9.24 -3.52
CA GLY A 10 -20.16 -8.33 -3.45
C GLY A 10 -19.89 -6.86 -3.24
N LYS A 11 -18.71 -6.37 -2.86
CA LYS A 11 -18.55 -4.91 -2.71
C LYS A 11 -17.13 -4.35 -2.76
N VAL A 12 -16.09 -5.12 -2.49
CA VAL A 12 -14.76 -4.55 -2.26
C VAL A 12 -13.69 -5.50 -2.74
N GLY A 13 -12.71 -4.99 -3.47
CA GLY A 13 -11.52 -5.78 -3.70
C GLY A 13 -11.14 -6.02 -5.16
N LEU A 14 -12.00 -5.71 -6.15
CA LEU A 14 -11.64 -5.91 -7.56
C LEU A 14 -10.37 -5.15 -7.96
N SER A 15 -10.19 -3.93 -7.46
CA SER A 15 -8.96 -3.17 -7.64
C SER A 15 -7.75 -3.86 -7.00
N GLY A 16 -7.95 -4.52 -5.84
CA GLY A 16 -6.95 -5.34 -5.18
C GLY A 16 -6.55 -6.57 -6.01
N LEU A 17 -7.50 -7.23 -6.67
CA LEU A 17 -7.20 -8.35 -7.56
C LEU A 17 -6.35 -7.92 -8.77
N HIS A 18 -6.60 -6.75 -9.34
CA HIS A 18 -5.74 -6.21 -10.41
C HIS A 18 -4.30 -5.98 -9.92
N LEU A 19 -4.14 -5.40 -8.73
CA LEU A 19 -2.83 -5.18 -8.14
C LEU A 19 -2.15 -6.51 -7.81
N ALA A 20 -2.87 -7.47 -7.24
CA ALA A 20 -2.35 -8.78 -6.90
C ALA A 20 -1.84 -9.54 -8.13
N VAL A 21 -2.56 -9.49 -9.24
CA VAL A 21 -2.12 -10.08 -10.51
C VAL A 21 -0.85 -9.40 -11.02
N ARG A 22 -0.76 -8.05 -10.97
CA ARG A 22 0.45 -7.32 -11.37
C ARG A 22 1.66 -7.75 -10.53
N LEU A 23 1.49 -7.85 -9.21
CA LEU A 23 2.55 -8.26 -8.31
C LEU A 23 2.94 -9.73 -8.48
N ALA A 24 1.98 -10.64 -8.62
CA ALA A 24 2.25 -12.05 -8.89
C ALA A 24 3.02 -12.24 -10.20
N ARG A 25 2.66 -11.48 -11.25
CA ARG A 25 3.36 -11.50 -12.54
C ARG A 25 4.76 -10.90 -12.43
N THR A 26 4.94 -9.85 -11.62
CA THR A 26 6.25 -9.23 -11.39
C THR A 26 7.20 -10.16 -10.65
N LEU A 27 6.71 -10.84 -9.63
CA LEU A 27 7.46 -11.79 -8.80
C LEU A 27 7.56 -13.19 -9.41
N GLU A 28 6.90 -13.45 -10.56
CA GLU A 28 6.83 -14.76 -11.20
C GLU A 28 6.36 -15.87 -10.24
N THR A 29 5.35 -15.56 -9.43
CA THR A 29 4.83 -16.44 -8.39
C THR A 29 3.32 -16.65 -8.50
N SER A 30 2.77 -17.58 -7.73
CA SER A 30 1.34 -17.82 -7.67
C SER A 30 0.58 -16.67 -6.98
N LEU A 31 -0.73 -16.62 -7.22
CA LEU A 31 -1.67 -15.74 -6.54
C LEU A 31 -2.63 -16.58 -5.70
N THR A 32 -2.77 -16.28 -4.42
CA THR A 32 -3.79 -16.88 -3.57
C THR A 32 -4.83 -15.84 -3.18
N VAL A 33 -6.07 -16.07 -3.56
CA VAL A 33 -7.23 -15.27 -3.15
C VAL A 33 -7.72 -15.77 -1.80
N ALA A 34 -7.55 -14.97 -0.75
CA ALA A 34 -7.88 -15.33 0.62
C ALA A 34 -9.19 -14.65 1.06
N THR A 35 -10.20 -15.45 1.41
CA THR A 35 -11.46 -15.02 1.98
C THR A 35 -11.52 -15.34 3.46
N ILE A 36 -11.60 -14.31 4.32
CA ILE A 36 -11.81 -14.51 5.76
C ILE A 36 -13.29 -14.31 6.07
N VAL A 37 -13.90 -15.39 6.55
CA VAL A 37 -15.31 -15.42 6.93
C VAL A 37 -15.43 -15.03 8.41
N PRO A 38 -16.23 -14.01 8.76
CA PRO A 38 -16.39 -13.59 10.15
C PRO A 38 -17.01 -14.71 11.01
N ARG A 39 -16.34 -15.12 12.08
CA ARG A 39 -16.84 -16.11 13.03
C ARG A 39 -17.55 -15.43 14.20
N PRO A 40 -18.76 -15.86 14.60
CA PRO A 40 -19.46 -15.32 15.73
C PRO A 40 -18.67 -15.44 17.04
N TRP A 41 -18.89 -14.50 17.95
CA TRP A 41 -18.26 -14.50 19.29
C TRP A 41 -18.78 -15.66 20.16
N LEU A 42 -20.05 -16.04 20.02
CA LEU A 42 -20.68 -17.08 20.82
C LEU A 42 -20.17 -18.48 20.44
N ALA A 43 -19.94 -19.31 21.45
CA ALA A 43 -19.24 -20.58 21.36
C ALA A 43 -20.01 -21.70 20.61
N ARG A 44 -21.28 -21.51 20.30
CA ARG A 44 -22.05 -22.47 19.46
C ARG A 44 -22.05 -21.98 18.03
N VAL A 45 -21.21 -22.61 17.23
CA VAL A 45 -21.32 -22.62 15.80
C VAL A 45 -22.32 -23.71 15.49
N ASP A 46 -23.49 -23.35 14.96
CA ASP A 46 -24.51 -24.28 14.50
C ASP A 46 -24.31 -24.59 13.01
N ALA A 47 -25.02 -25.61 12.54
CA ALA A 47 -24.94 -26.03 11.14
C ALA A 47 -25.36 -24.89 10.17
N GLU A 48 -26.27 -24.04 10.58
CA GLU A 48 -26.72 -22.88 9.78
C GLU A 48 -25.60 -21.86 9.53
N TYR A 49 -24.76 -21.62 10.55
CA TYR A 49 -23.58 -20.78 10.36
C TYR A 49 -22.54 -21.44 9.45
N GLU A 50 -22.29 -22.74 9.61
CA GLU A 50 -21.33 -23.46 8.77
C GLU A 50 -21.75 -23.43 7.31
N ASP A 51 -23.02 -23.73 7.02
CA ASP A 51 -23.58 -23.63 5.66
C ASP A 51 -23.46 -22.22 5.09
N TRP A 52 -23.77 -21.20 5.89
CA TRP A 52 -23.62 -19.80 5.46
C TRP A 52 -22.15 -19.43 5.19
N ALA A 53 -21.23 -19.89 6.03
CA ALA A 53 -19.80 -19.60 5.88
C ALA A 53 -19.24 -20.25 4.60
N ASP A 54 -19.62 -21.49 4.32
CA ASP A 54 -19.23 -22.22 3.12
C ASP A 54 -19.80 -21.57 1.86
N HIS A 55 -21.05 -21.14 1.89
CA HIS A 55 -21.66 -20.40 0.78
C HIS A 55 -20.94 -19.08 0.51
N LEU A 56 -20.64 -18.30 1.55
CA LEU A 56 -19.92 -17.04 1.40
C LEU A 56 -18.51 -17.25 0.84
N ALA A 57 -17.82 -18.31 1.29
CA ALA A 57 -16.50 -18.66 0.78
C ALA A 57 -16.57 -19.09 -0.70
N ALA A 58 -17.53 -19.96 -1.03
CA ALA A 58 -17.76 -20.44 -2.40
C ALA A 58 -18.13 -19.29 -3.35
N ASP A 59 -19.02 -18.41 -2.96
CA ASP A 59 -19.41 -17.22 -3.75
C ASP A 59 -18.22 -16.30 -4.00
N SER A 60 -17.40 -16.05 -2.98
CA SER A 60 -16.20 -15.23 -3.11
C SER A 60 -15.19 -15.85 -4.07
N ALA A 61 -14.94 -17.15 -3.95
CA ALA A 61 -14.04 -17.88 -4.84
C ALA A 61 -14.57 -17.91 -6.28
N ASN A 62 -15.85 -18.14 -6.48
CA ASN A 62 -16.47 -18.20 -7.80
C ASN A 62 -16.51 -16.82 -8.49
N GLU A 63 -16.77 -15.75 -7.75
CA GLU A 63 -16.71 -14.39 -8.28
C GLU A 63 -15.28 -14.03 -8.66
N ALA A 64 -14.31 -14.27 -7.77
CA ALA A 64 -12.91 -14.03 -8.04
C ALA A 64 -12.41 -14.86 -9.23
N ARG A 65 -12.79 -16.14 -9.35
CA ARG A 65 -12.41 -17.02 -10.47
C ARG A 65 -12.92 -16.49 -11.81
N ARG A 66 -14.19 -16.06 -11.87
CA ARG A 66 -14.76 -15.46 -13.09
C ARG A 66 -14.04 -14.20 -13.48
N TYR A 67 -13.69 -13.36 -12.49
CA TYR A 67 -13.02 -12.10 -12.73
C TYR A 67 -11.56 -12.28 -13.16
N LEU A 68 -10.86 -13.23 -12.56
CA LEU A 68 -9.45 -13.51 -12.82
C LEU A 68 -9.21 -14.33 -14.09
N TYR A 69 -10.24 -14.95 -14.66
CA TYR A 69 -10.13 -15.89 -15.78
C TYR A 69 -9.29 -15.35 -16.94
N ASN A 70 -9.54 -14.11 -17.36
CA ASN A 70 -8.76 -13.45 -18.42
C ASN A 70 -7.62 -12.59 -17.88
N LEU A 71 -7.73 -12.11 -16.65
CA LEU A 71 -6.79 -11.17 -16.04
C LEU A 71 -5.49 -11.88 -15.58
N ALA A 72 -5.62 -13.07 -15.02
CA ALA A 72 -4.50 -13.83 -14.43
C ALA A 72 -3.90 -14.86 -15.41
N ASN A 73 -4.03 -14.64 -16.71
CA ASN A 73 -3.46 -15.55 -17.69
C ASN A 73 -1.95 -15.76 -17.47
N GLY A 74 -1.54 -17.03 -17.39
CA GLY A 74 -0.16 -17.43 -17.12
C GLY A 74 0.25 -17.38 -15.63
N ILE A 75 -0.69 -17.12 -14.72
CA ILE A 75 -0.46 -17.14 -13.27
C ILE A 75 -1.30 -18.27 -12.65
N GLU A 76 -0.69 -19.08 -11.81
CA GLU A 76 -1.40 -20.05 -10.99
C GLU A 76 -2.23 -19.32 -9.93
N VAL A 77 -3.55 -19.55 -9.90
CA VAL A 77 -4.46 -18.90 -8.95
C VAL A 77 -5.06 -19.92 -8.01
N ASN A 78 -4.81 -19.74 -6.72
CA ASN A 78 -5.34 -20.56 -5.64
C ASN A 78 -6.41 -19.80 -4.85
N TYR A 79 -7.32 -20.53 -4.21
CA TYR A 79 -8.39 -19.95 -3.40
C TYR A 79 -8.32 -20.55 -2.01
N PHE A 80 -8.24 -19.67 -1.02
CA PHE A 80 -8.15 -20.03 0.39
C PHE A 80 -9.29 -19.37 1.16
N TYR A 81 -9.90 -20.10 2.09
CA TYR A 81 -10.82 -19.48 3.03
C TYR A 81 -10.55 -19.95 4.46
N ARG A 82 -10.91 -19.09 5.40
CA ARG A 82 -10.82 -19.39 6.83
C ARG A 82 -11.88 -18.62 7.58
N ALA A 83 -12.55 -19.30 8.52
CA ALA A 83 -13.43 -18.66 9.49
C ALA A 83 -12.57 -18.11 10.64
N HIS A 84 -12.63 -16.81 10.89
CA HIS A 84 -11.88 -16.18 11.97
C HIS A 84 -12.67 -15.03 12.63
N ARG A 85 -12.47 -14.78 13.94
CA ARG A 85 -13.14 -13.71 14.69
C ARG A 85 -12.75 -12.31 14.23
N SER A 86 -11.52 -12.14 13.74
CA SER A 86 -10.97 -10.89 13.18
C SER A 86 -10.49 -11.12 11.77
N VAL A 87 -11.02 -10.36 10.81
CA VAL A 87 -10.61 -10.47 9.40
C VAL A 87 -9.12 -10.17 9.25
N SER A 88 -8.61 -9.16 9.95
CA SER A 88 -7.20 -8.79 9.89
C SER A 88 -6.28 -9.88 10.47
N SER A 89 -6.61 -10.45 11.63
CA SER A 89 -5.84 -11.56 12.21
C SER A 89 -5.89 -12.80 11.31
N GLY A 90 -7.08 -13.13 10.77
CA GLY A 90 -7.22 -14.26 9.85
C GLY A 90 -6.41 -14.09 8.56
N LEU A 91 -6.25 -12.85 8.07
CA LEU A 91 -5.37 -12.58 6.92
C LEU A 91 -3.89 -12.74 7.26
N ILE A 92 -3.45 -12.36 8.47
CA ILE A 92 -2.06 -12.61 8.91
C ILE A 92 -1.79 -14.11 8.99
N GLU A 93 -2.67 -14.87 9.65
CA GLU A 93 -2.53 -16.32 9.73
C GLU A 93 -2.53 -16.98 8.33
N ALA A 94 -3.35 -16.47 7.40
CA ALA A 94 -3.34 -16.94 6.02
C ALA A 94 -2.00 -16.64 5.32
N VAL A 95 -1.43 -15.46 5.52
CA VAL A 95 -0.11 -15.08 4.97
C VAL A 95 0.99 -16.00 5.50
N GLU A 96 0.98 -16.30 6.80
CA GLU A 96 1.96 -17.19 7.44
C GLU A 96 1.82 -18.63 6.95
N GLU A 97 0.60 -19.16 6.89
CA GLU A 97 0.33 -20.55 6.44
C GLU A 97 0.66 -20.77 4.97
N LEU A 98 0.39 -19.76 4.13
CA LEU A 98 0.58 -19.85 2.69
C LEU A 98 1.98 -19.44 2.22
N ASP A 99 2.90 -19.11 3.14
CA ASP A 99 4.20 -18.53 2.81
C ASP A 99 4.06 -17.31 1.88
N GLY A 100 3.14 -16.42 2.29
CA GLY A 100 2.79 -15.22 1.54
C GLY A 100 3.92 -14.19 1.57
N GLN A 101 4.28 -13.66 0.41
CA GLN A 101 5.34 -12.64 0.28
C GLN A 101 4.82 -11.22 0.41
N ILE A 102 3.58 -10.99 0.01
CA ILE A 102 2.88 -9.70 0.00
C ILE A 102 1.42 -9.96 0.30
N LEU A 103 0.83 -9.13 1.15
CA LEU A 103 -0.61 -9.06 1.35
C LEU A 103 -1.21 -7.91 0.55
N VAL A 104 -2.15 -8.19 -0.33
CA VAL A 104 -2.79 -7.19 -1.20
C VAL A 104 -4.22 -6.94 -0.78
N LEU A 105 -4.57 -5.67 -0.68
CA LEU A 105 -5.92 -5.21 -0.32
C LEU A 105 -6.44 -4.20 -1.34
N GLY A 106 -7.74 -4.20 -1.55
CA GLY A 106 -8.42 -3.19 -2.35
C GLY A 106 -8.93 -2.03 -1.48
N SER A 107 -8.93 -0.82 -2.02
CA SER A 107 -9.61 0.32 -1.41
C SER A 107 -11.13 0.13 -1.40
N LEU A 108 -11.81 0.70 -0.41
CA LEU A 108 -13.26 0.76 -0.37
C LEU A 108 -13.81 1.64 -1.51
N PRO A 109 -14.99 1.32 -2.08
CA PRO A 109 -15.54 2.07 -3.23
C PRO A 109 -16.03 3.49 -2.89
N SER A 110 -16.16 3.84 -1.62
CA SER A 110 -16.78 5.07 -1.13
C SER A 110 -15.90 6.33 -1.21
N GLY A 111 -14.67 6.21 -1.72
CA GLY A 111 -13.77 7.35 -1.92
C GLY A 111 -14.08 8.17 -3.16
N GLY A 112 -13.82 9.48 -3.12
CA GLY A 112 -13.76 10.35 -4.29
C GLY A 112 -12.70 9.85 -5.31
N ARG A 113 -12.66 10.49 -6.49
CA ARG A 113 -11.67 10.12 -7.53
C ARG A 113 -10.25 10.32 -6.99
N GLY A 114 -9.44 9.25 -6.92
CA GLY A 114 -8.06 9.31 -6.42
C GLY A 114 -7.90 9.23 -4.89
N GLN A 115 -8.97 8.97 -4.13
CA GLN A 115 -8.87 8.83 -2.67
C GLN A 115 -8.98 7.36 -2.25
N VAL A 116 -7.92 6.84 -1.63
CA VAL A 116 -7.92 5.52 -1.02
C VAL A 116 -8.69 5.58 0.30
N VAL A 117 -9.82 4.90 0.38
CA VAL A 117 -10.54 4.72 1.64
C VAL A 117 -10.03 3.44 2.30
N ILE A 118 -9.29 3.64 3.40
CA ILE A 118 -8.73 2.56 4.19
C ILE A 118 -9.82 2.08 5.16
N GLY A 119 -10.26 0.83 5.00
CA GLY A 119 -11.10 0.18 6.00
C GLY A 119 -10.32 -0.20 7.25
N SER A 120 -11.01 -0.47 8.36
CA SER A 120 -10.38 -0.88 9.63
C SER A 120 -9.43 -2.08 9.50
N THR A 121 -9.73 -3.02 8.61
CA THR A 121 -8.86 -4.17 8.32
C THR A 121 -7.52 -3.72 7.72
N ALA A 122 -7.55 -2.88 6.70
CA ALA A 122 -6.33 -2.38 6.07
C ALA A 122 -5.55 -1.45 7.00
N ASP A 123 -6.25 -0.63 7.77
CA ASP A 123 -5.63 0.25 8.78
C ASP A 123 -4.86 -0.55 9.84
N TRP A 124 -5.42 -1.66 10.30
CA TRP A 124 -4.74 -2.52 11.26
C TRP A 124 -3.56 -3.30 10.64
N LEU A 125 -3.74 -3.84 9.42
CA LEU A 125 -2.73 -4.66 8.74
C LEU A 125 -1.47 -3.90 8.36
N GLN A 126 -1.57 -2.60 8.03
CA GLN A 126 -0.40 -1.76 7.75
C GLN A 126 0.63 -1.73 8.89
N HIS A 127 0.20 -2.11 10.06
CA HIS A 127 0.99 -2.03 11.28
C HIS A 127 1.40 -3.40 11.83
N ALA A 128 0.59 -4.40 11.61
CA ALA A 128 0.72 -5.70 12.25
C ALA A 128 1.15 -6.81 11.27
N SER A 129 1.16 -6.55 9.97
CA SER A 129 1.54 -7.56 8.99
C SER A 129 3.04 -7.87 9.05
N PRO A 130 3.42 -9.16 9.06
CA PRO A 130 4.81 -9.56 8.97
C PRO A 130 5.41 -9.38 7.57
N VAL A 131 4.56 -9.18 6.56
CA VAL A 131 4.95 -8.98 5.15
C VAL A 131 4.47 -7.61 4.66
N PRO A 132 5.04 -7.08 3.55
CA PRO A 132 4.55 -5.86 2.94
C PRO A 132 3.04 -5.92 2.64
N VAL A 133 2.34 -4.82 2.92
CA VAL A 133 0.91 -4.67 2.61
C VAL A 133 0.76 -3.70 1.45
N ALA A 134 0.27 -4.19 0.32
CA ALA A 134 0.00 -3.39 -0.86
C ALA A 134 -1.49 -3.04 -0.93
N ILE A 135 -1.80 -1.75 -1.13
CA ILE A 135 -3.16 -1.23 -1.17
C ILE A 135 -3.38 -0.59 -2.54
N SER A 136 -4.38 -1.06 -3.26
CA SER A 136 -4.75 -0.47 -4.55
C SER A 136 -5.65 0.75 -4.36
N PRO A 137 -5.49 1.83 -5.15
CA PRO A 137 -6.46 2.91 -5.18
C PRO A 137 -7.80 2.44 -5.76
N PRO A 138 -8.90 3.20 -5.52
CA PRO A 138 -10.20 2.89 -6.10
C PRO A 138 -10.12 2.83 -7.63
N ARG A 139 -10.83 1.84 -8.21
CA ARG A 139 -10.89 1.67 -9.68
C ARG A 139 -9.53 1.39 -10.35
N TYR A 140 -8.51 1.03 -9.60
CA TYR A 140 -7.24 0.60 -10.17
C TYR A 140 -7.47 -0.54 -11.14
N ARG A 141 -6.84 -0.45 -12.30
CA ARG A 141 -6.86 -1.47 -13.35
C ARG A 141 -5.44 -1.74 -13.82
N SER A 142 -5.12 -3.01 -13.97
CA SER A 142 -3.87 -3.46 -14.57
C SER A 142 -4.23 -4.53 -15.60
N TYR A 143 -3.98 -4.27 -16.86
CA TYR A 143 -4.41 -5.20 -17.89
C TYR A 143 -3.35 -6.26 -18.20
N THR A 144 -2.07 -5.91 -18.27
CA THR A 144 -1.04 -6.86 -18.72
C THR A 144 0.36 -6.62 -18.14
N GLY A 145 0.59 -5.54 -17.40
CA GLY A 145 1.94 -5.11 -17.05
C GLY A 145 2.52 -5.78 -15.78
N ARG A 146 3.85 -5.74 -15.69
CA ARG A 146 4.62 -5.89 -14.46
C ARG A 146 4.70 -4.54 -13.76
N LEU A 147 5.26 -4.52 -12.56
CA LEU A 147 5.66 -3.28 -11.90
C LEU A 147 6.80 -2.65 -12.70
N THR A 148 6.69 -1.35 -12.99
CA THR A 148 7.70 -0.63 -13.78
C THR A 148 8.69 0.13 -12.92
N ARG A 149 8.25 0.63 -11.76
CA ARG A 149 9.09 1.40 -10.83
C ARG A 149 8.54 1.31 -9.40
N LEU A 150 9.44 1.27 -8.43
CA LEU A 150 9.09 1.43 -7.02
C LEU A 150 9.58 2.81 -6.55
N THR A 151 8.65 3.69 -6.17
CA THR A 151 8.98 5.01 -5.64
C THR A 151 8.97 4.99 -4.12
N CYS A 152 10.11 5.25 -3.49
CA CYS A 152 10.23 5.31 -2.04
C CYS A 152 9.93 6.72 -1.53
N ALA A 153 8.93 6.88 -0.66
CA ALA A 153 8.69 8.13 0.04
C ALA A 153 9.70 8.30 1.19
N TYR A 154 10.47 9.38 1.12
CA TYR A 154 11.50 9.71 2.12
C TYR A 154 11.11 10.95 2.91
N SER A 155 11.26 10.92 4.23
CA SER A 155 10.85 12.00 5.14
C SER A 155 11.98 12.65 5.93
N ALA A 156 13.23 12.44 5.51
CA ALA A 156 14.40 13.06 6.12
C ALA A 156 14.58 12.76 7.63
N THR A 157 14.19 11.55 8.06
CA THR A 157 14.43 11.07 9.42
C THR A 157 15.34 9.86 9.41
N PRO A 158 16.08 9.55 10.51
CA PRO A 158 16.90 8.33 10.56
C PRO A 158 16.12 7.07 10.24
N GLU A 159 14.87 6.98 10.67
CA GLU A 159 13.99 5.84 10.41
C GLU A 159 13.64 5.72 8.93
N SER A 160 13.55 6.85 8.21
CA SER A 160 13.24 6.85 6.78
C SER A 160 14.41 6.37 5.92
N VAL A 161 15.66 6.47 6.39
CA VAL A 161 16.83 5.87 5.73
C VAL A 161 16.69 4.35 5.70
N GLU A 162 16.24 3.75 6.80
CA GLU A 162 15.99 2.30 6.85
C GLU A 162 14.85 1.88 5.91
N VAL A 163 13.82 2.71 5.77
CA VAL A 163 12.75 2.49 4.78
C VAL A 163 13.32 2.49 3.36
N VAL A 164 14.23 3.42 3.05
CA VAL A 164 14.92 3.47 1.74
C VAL A 164 15.67 2.17 1.50
N ARG A 165 16.49 1.68 2.45
CA ARG A 165 17.23 0.42 2.30
C ARG A 165 16.31 -0.77 2.04
N ARG A 166 15.22 -0.89 2.79
CA ARG A 166 14.22 -1.95 2.58
C ARG A 166 13.50 -1.83 1.25
N CYS A 167 13.24 -0.60 0.81
CA CYS A 167 12.66 -0.36 -0.50
C CYS A 167 13.58 -0.90 -1.60
N PHE A 168 14.89 -0.67 -1.53
CA PHE A 168 15.85 -1.23 -2.48
C PHE A 168 15.91 -2.74 -2.44
N GLN A 169 16.00 -3.36 -1.26
CA GLN A 169 15.98 -4.82 -1.11
C GLN A 169 14.71 -5.44 -1.70
N PHE A 170 13.57 -4.76 -1.54
CA PHE A 170 12.32 -5.24 -2.09
C PHE A 170 12.24 -5.03 -3.61
N ALA A 171 12.71 -3.89 -4.11
CA ALA A 171 12.79 -3.57 -5.53
C ALA A 171 13.70 -4.54 -6.31
N GLU A 172 14.80 -4.97 -5.71
CA GLU A 172 15.67 -6.01 -6.28
C GLU A 172 14.89 -7.31 -6.52
N ARG A 173 14.07 -7.74 -5.55
CA ARG A 173 13.19 -8.91 -5.72
C ARG A 173 12.13 -8.72 -6.80
N LEU A 174 11.66 -7.49 -6.98
CA LEU A 174 10.69 -7.13 -8.01
C LEU A 174 11.33 -6.95 -9.40
N GLY A 175 12.67 -6.86 -9.48
CA GLY A 175 13.36 -6.50 -10.73
C GLY A 175 12.97 -5.11 -11.24
N ALA A 176 12.64 -4.17 -10.34
CA ALA A 176 12.13 -2.84 -10.69
C ALA A 176 13.12 -1.74 -10.24
N PRO A 177 13.32 -0.69 -11.05
CA PRO A 177 14.12 0.46 -10.63
C PRO A 177 13.46 1.20 -9.46
N VAL A 178 14.29 1.91 -8.67
CA VAL A 178 13.85 2.72 -7.53
C VAL A 178 13.99 4.20 -7.85
N ARG A 179 12.96 4.97 -7.48
CA ARG A 179 13.00 6.42 -7.34
C ARG A 179 12.81 6.78 -5.88
N VAL A 180 13.53 7.76 -5.36
CA VAL A 180 13.32 8.30 -4.01
C VAL A 180 12.68 9.68 -4.11
N LEU A 181 11.59 9.88 -3.40
CA LEU A 181 10.76 11.06 -3.50
C LEU A 181 10.53 11.69 -2.12
N THR A 182 10.72 12.99 -2.01
CA THR A 182 10.38 13.78 -0.82
C THR A 182 9.25 14.74 -1.17
N PHE A 183 8.23 14.77 -0.30
CA PHE A 183 7.11 15.70 -0.42
C PHE A 183 7.28 16.88 0.53
N ALA A 184 7.52 18.06 -0.02
CA ALA A 184 7.51 19.32 0.71
C ALA A 184 6.08 19.88 0.72
N VAL A 185 5.29 19.47 1.72
CA VAL A 185 3.88 19.86 1.82
C VAL A 185 3.71 20.90 2.91
N ARG A 186 3.18 22.04 2.53
CA ARG A 186 2.78 23.06 3.49
C ARG A 186 1.64 22.53 4.38
N GLY A 187 1.90 22.38 5.68
CA GLY A 187 0.85 22.13 6.64
C GLY A 187 -0.11 23.33 6.74
N LYS A 188 -1.35 23.10 7.12
CA LYS A 188 -2.25 24.18 7.57
C LYS A 188 -1.70 24.77 8.87
N THR A 189 -0.68 25.61 8.78
CA THR A 189 -0.22 26.43 9.89
C THR A 189 -1.20 27.59 9.95
N MET A 190 -1.82 27.82 11.10
CA MET A 190 -2.60 29.04 11.34
C MET A 190 -1.60 30.19 11.47
N TYR A 191 -1.23 30.79 10.33
CA TYR A 191 -0.66 32.12 10.34
C TYR A 191 -1.81 33.12 10.36
N PRO A 192 -1.68 34.27 11.04
CA PRO A 192 -2.63 35.36 10.93
C PRO A 192 -2.85 35.70 9.44
N PRO A 193 -4.07 36.07 9.04
CA PRO A 193 -4.39 36.39 7.63
C PRO A 193 -3.59 37.56 7.04
N GLU A 194 -2.82 38.25 7.85
CA GLU A 194 -2.01 39.41 7.51
C GLU A 194 -0.62 39.06 6.89
N VAL A 195 -0.23 37.79 6.92
CA VAL A 195 0.99 37.31 6.25
C VAL A 195 0.64 37.05 4.79
N GLY A 196 1.14 37.90 3.88
CA GLY A 196 0.83 37.83 2.45
C GLY A 196 1.25 36.51 1.80
N MET A 197 0.61 36.14 0.68
CA MET A 197 0.86 34.91 -0.09
C MET A 197 2.32 34.76 -0.52
N ASP A 198 3.02 35.87 -0.78
CA ASP A 198 4.43 35.88 -1.18
C ASP A 198 5.38 35.33 -0.10
N VAL A 199 5.06 35.50 1.17
CA VAL A 199 5.87 34.95 2.29
C VAL A 199 5.64 33.42 2.39
N GLU A 200 4.46 32.98 2.07
CA GLU A 200 4.10 31.55 2.11
C GLU A 200 4.80 30.77 1.02
N ASP A 201 4.91 31.30 -0.19
CA ASP A 201 5.62 30.71 -1.31
C ASP A 201 7.15 30.67 -1.03
N ALA A 202 7.70 31.72 -0.46
CA ALA A 202 9.11 31.75 -0.05
C ALA A 202 9.45 30.69 1.02
N ILE A 203 8.55 30.42 1.95
CA ILE A 203 8.72 29.35 2.95
C ILE A 203 8.70 27.98 2.28
N LEU A 204 7.78 27.77 1.33
CA LEU A 204 7.68 26.50 0.61
C LEU A 204 8.93 26.25 -0.25
N GLU A 205 9.46 27.28 -0.91
CA GLU A 205 10.70 27.22 -1.66
C GLU A 205 11.91 26.90 -0.77
N ALA A 206 11.99 27.52 0.41
CA ALA A 206 13.05 27.24 1.39
C ALA A 206 12.99 25.77 1.87
N TRP A 207 11.80 25.24 2.11
CA TRP A 207 11.62 23.82 2.48
C TRP A 207 11.98 22.89 1.34
N ALA A 208 11.61 23.22 0.12
CA ALA A 208 11.97 22.43 -1.05
C ALA A 208 13.49 22.41 -1.25
N SER A 209 14.18 23.56 -1.09
CA SER A 209 15.63 23.64 -1.15
C SER A 209 16.30 22.77 -0.08
N GLN A 210 15.86 22.87 1.16
CA GLN A 210 16.36 22.03 2.25
C GLN A 210 16.11 20.52 1.97
N ALA A 211 14.95 20.18 1.42
CA ALA A 211 14.64 18.80 1.05
C ALA A 211 15.56 18.27 -0.04
N HIS A 212 15.96 19.10 -1.02
CA HIS A 212 16.94 18.72 -2.03
C HIS A 212 18.32 18.42 -1.43
N GLU A 213 18.80 19.26 -0.50
CA GLU A 213 20.06 19.03 0.19
C GLU A 213 20.07 17.72 0.97
N ILE A 214 18.97 17.45 1.70
CA ILE A 214 18.83 16.22 2.48
C ILE A 214 18.73 14.99 1.56
N LEU A 215 18.03 15.08 0.43
CA LEU A 215 18.00 13.99 -0.54
C LEU A 215 19.38 13.74 -1.16
N ALA A 216 20.11 14.81 -1.51
CA ALA A 216 21.45 14.68 -2.07
C ALA A 216 22.42 13.98 -1.09
N ALA A 217 22.23 14.17 0.22
CA ALA A 217 23.00 13.48 1.24
C ALA A 217 22.88 11.95 1.16
N LEU A 218 21.77 11.41 0.71
CA LEU A 218 21.61 9.95 0.53
C LEU A 218 22.64 9.36 -0.45
N LYS A 219 23.03 10.12 -1.48
CA LYS A 219 24.09 9.72 -2.41
C LYS A 219 25.46 9.86 -1.77
N THR A 220 25.76 11.02 -1.19
CA THR A 220 27.06 11.31 -0.56
C THR A 220 27.38 10.39 0.62
N GLU A 221 26.35 9.93 1.34
CA GLU A 221 26.46 8.95 2.44
C GLU A 221 26.43 7.50 1.95
N GLY A 222 26.32 7.27 0.65
CA GLY A 222 26.29 5.92 0.06
C GLY A 222 25.05 5.09 0.40
N VAL A 223 23.97 5.74 0.80
CA VAL A 223 22.69 5.07 1.08
C VAL A 223 22.03 4.59 -0.22
N VAL A 224 22.17 5.38 -1.29
CA VAL A 224 21.69 5.08 -2.64
C VAL A 224 22.80 5.29 -3.68
N GLY A 225 22.71 4.59 -4.82
CA GLY A 225 23.65 4.74 -5.93
C GLY A 225 23.49 6.08 -6.68
N GLU A 226 24.51 6.44 -7.45
CA GLU A 226 24.52 7.68 -8.23
C GLU A 226 23.44 7.74 -9.32
N ASP A 227 23.05 6.57 -9.83
CA ASP A 227 22.03 6.39 -10.86
C ASP A 227 20.60 6.53 -10.35
N VAL A 228 20.41 6.57 -9.02
CA VAL A 228 19.08 6.68 -8.43
C VAL A 228 18.49 8.06 -8.64
N VAL A 229 17.25 8.09 -9.14
CA VAL A 229 16.48 9.33 -9.30
C VAL A 229 16.02 9.82 -7.93
N LEU A 230 16.42 11.05 -7.59
CA LEU A 230 16.03 11.77 -6.38
C LEU A 230 15.17 12.97 -6.77
N GLU A 231 13.99 13.11 -6.19
CA GLU A 231 13.05 14.16 -6.57
C GLU A 231 12.36 14.77 -5.34
N VAL A 232 12.14 16.08 -5.38
CA VAL A 232 11.35 16.82 -4.41
C VAL A 232 10.12 17.37 -5.10
N VAL A 233 8.94 17.05 -4.58
CA VAL A 233 7.67 17.62 -5.05
C VAL A 233 7.10 18.51 -3.97
N SER A 234 6.88 19.79 -4.30
CA SER A 234 6.34 20.79 -3.39
C SER A 234 4.92 21.20 -3.74
N GLY A 235 4.13 21.54 -2.71
CA GLY A 235 2.76 22.02 -2.91
C GLY A 235 2.06 22.34 -1.58
N HIS A 236 0.85 22.90 -1.71
CA HIS A 236 0.07 23.35 -0.57
C HIS A 236 -0.76 22.26 0.10
N SER A 237 -0.90 21.09 -0.53
CA SER A 237 -1.65 19.96 0.03
C SER A 237 -1.09 18.62 -0.43
N TRP A 238 -1.38 17.55 0.33
CA TRP A 238 -1.01 16.20 -0.02
C TRP A 238 -1.60 15.73 -1.36
N GLN A 239 -2.82 16.14 -1.65
CA GLN A 239 -3.44 15.82 -2.93
C GLN A 239 -2.68 16.50 -4.07
N GLU A 240 -2.38 17.79 -3.94
CA GLU A 240 -1.67 18.55 -4.96
C GLU A 240 -0.29 17.97 -5.30
N VAL A 241 0.53 17.65 -4.30
CA VAL A 241 1.87 17.09 -4.55
C VAL A 241 1.81 15.70 -5.18
N LEU A 242 0.84 14.88 -4.79
CA LEU A 242 0.66 13.56 -5.37
C LEU A 242 0.07 13.63 -6.79
N ASP A 243 -0.79 14.61 -7.09
CA ASP A 243 -1.31 14.83 -8.43
C ASP A 243 -0.27 15.48 -9.37
N LYS A 244 0.65 16.29 -8.83
CA LYS A 244 1.78 16.89 -9.59
C LYS A 244 2.90 15.91 -9.91
N THR A 245 3.02 14.84 -9.14
CA THR A 245 4.05 13.83 -9.37
C THR A 245 3.81 13.12 -10.69
N ASP A 246 4.86 13.00 -11.52
CA ASP A 246 4.80 12.26 -12.77
C ASP A 246 4.83 10.75 -12.49
N TRP A 247 3.64 10.13 -12.49
CA TRP A 247 3.45 8.71 -12.25
C TRP A 247 3.41 7.92 -13.55
N GLU A 248 4.18 6.83 -13.60
CA GLU A 248 4.14 5.89 -14.71
C GLU A 248 3.07 4.80 -14.53
N ASP A 249 2.58 4.23 -15.65
CA ASP A 249 1.77 3.01 -15.54
C ASP A 249 2.61 1.86 -15.00
N GLY A 250 2.13 1.23 -13.95
CA GLY A 250 2.87 0.17 -13.26
C GLY A 250 3.74 0.63 -12.13
N GLU A 251 3.78 1.91 -11.83
CA GLU A 251 4.49 2.43 -10.67
C GLU A 251 3.73 2.17 -9.37
N MET A 252 4.50 1.97 -8.28
CA MET A 252 3.96 1.80 -6.93
C MET A 252 4.75 2.64 -5.93
N LEU A 253 4.05 3.30 -5.02
CA LEU A 253 4.63 4.13 -3.97
C LEU A 253 4.87 3.31 -2.71
N ALA A 254 6.12 3.23 -2.24
CA ALA A 254 6.49 2.58 -0.99
C ALA A 254 6.59 3.60 0.16
N VAL A 255 6.01 3.25 1.29
CA VAL A 255 6.09 4.01 2.54
C VAL A 255 6.49 3.09 3.68
N GLY A 256 7.15 3.62 4.71
CA GLY A 256 7.45 2.87 5.93
C GLY A 256 6.27 2.86 6.90
N SER A 257 6.13 1.76 7.63
CA SER A 257 5.31 1.74 8.84
C SER A 257 6.03 2.54 9.93
N SER A 258 5.35 3.52 10.56
CA SER A 258 5.97 4.30 11.64
C SER A 258 5.81 3.63 13.01
N SER A 259 6.84 3.73 13.87
CA SER A 259 6.73 3.46 15.28
C SER A 259 7.02 4.73 16.07
N ARG A 260 6.04 5.30 16.70
CA ARG A 260 6.26 6.13 17.88
C ARG A 260 5.57 5.47 19.07
N GLY A 261 6.37 4.99 20.02
CA GLY A 261 5.95 4.62 21.37
C GLY A 261 6.01 3.13 21.70
N GLU A 262 6.46 2.82 22.92
CA GLU A 262 6.49 1.50 23.58
C GLU A 262 5.12 0.83 23.75
N ILE A 263 4.05 1.48 23.32
CA ILE A 263 2.69 0.94 23.35
C ILE A 263 2.37 0.46 21.93
N ARG A 264 2.10 -0.83 21.79
CA ARG A 264 1.64 -1.53 20.59
C ARG A 264 0.33 -0.99 19.95
N ARG A 265 0.07 0.31 20.05
CA ARG A 265 -1.00 1.03 19.35
C ARG A 265 -0.36 2.00 18.38
N VAL A 266 -0.25 1.56 17.28
CA VAL A 266 0.38 1.92 16.06
C VAL A 266 -0.30 3.13 15.43
N PHE A 267 0.48 4.18 15.25
CA PHE A 267 0.10 5.24 14.31
C PHE A 267 1.04 5.15 13.10
N LEU A 268 0.48 5.02 11.92
CA LEU A 268 1.21 5.40 10.71
C LEU A 268 1.79 6.80 10.96
N GLY A 269 3.05 7.04 10.56
CA GLY A 269 3.61 8.39 10.62
C GLY A 269 2.59 9.37 10.02
N SER A 270 2.46 10.53 10.61
CA SER A 270 1.45 11.53 10.24
C SER A 270 1.38 11.80 8.72
N HIS A 271 2.45 11.48 8.00
CA HIS A 271 2.60 11.63 6.55
C HIS A 271 2.20 10.36 5.78
N SER A 272 2.60 9.15 6.21
CA SER A 272 2.28 7.91 5.49
C SER A 272 0.77 7.70 5.33
N GLY A 273 -0.02 7.96 6.38
CA GLY A 273 -1.49 7.88 6.29
C GLY A 273 -2.10 8.90 5.34
N LYS A 274 -1.52 10.10 5.21
CA LYS A 274 -1.95 11.12 4.24
C LYS A 274 -1.57 10.73 2.82
N ILE A 275 -0.35 10.20 2.63
CA ILE A 275 0.12 9.66 1.35
C ILE A 275 -0.82 8.57 0.87
N ILE A 276 -1.09 7.56 1.68
CA ILE A 276 -1.94 6.42 1.30
C ILE A 276 -3.33 6.89 0.88
N ARG A 277 -3.94 7.81 1.63
CA ARG A 277 -5.30 8.30 1.34
C ARG A 277 -5.41 9.09 0.06
N ASN A 278 -4.35 9.78 -0.37
CA ASN A 278 -4.37 10.67 -1.53
C ASN A 278 -3.59 10.12 -2.74
N SER A 279 -2.98 8.92 -2.63
CA SER A 279 -2.19 8.37 -3.71
C SER A 279 -3.02 7.94 -4.92
N PRO A 280 -2.68 8.41 -6.12
CA PRO A 280 -3.31 7.95 -7.36
C PRO A 280 -2.79 6.59 -7.83
N VAL A 281 -1.64 6.15 -7.30
CA VAL A 281 -1.01 4.86 -7.60
C VAL A 281 -1.11 3.90 -6.41
N PRO A 282 -0.93 2.58 -6.61
CA PRO A 282 -0.88 1.64 -5.50
C PRO A 282 0.19 2.01 -4.47
N VAL A 283 -0.11 1.80 -3.21
CA VAL A 283 0.82 2.07 -2.11
C VAL A 283 1.21 0.78 -1.42
N MET A 284 2.51 0.58 -1.21
CA MET A 284 3.06 -0.51 -0.43
C MET A 284 3.54 0.02 0.92
N VAL A 285 3.07 -0.55 2.00
CA VAL A 285 3.57 -0.30 3.34
C VAL A 285 4.59 -1.39 3.67
N LEU A 286 5.85 -0.99 3.81
CA LEU A 286 6.94 -1.89 4.16
C LEU A 286 6.93 -2.13 5.68
N PRO A 287 6.93 -3.39 6.15
CA PRO A 287 7.05 -3.72 7.56
C PRO A 287 8.44 -3.34 8.07
N ARG A 288 8.58 -3.31 9.39
CA ARG A 288 9.87 -3.08 10.05
C ARG A 288 10.70 -4.33 10.15
#